data_9049f674f0d0fe762c4166c47b2e992b
#
_entry.id   9049f674f0d0fe762c4166c47b2e992b
#
_cell.length_a   1.000
_cell.length_b   1.000
_cell.length_c   1.000
_cell.angle_alpha   90.00
_cell.angle_beta   90.00
_cell.angle_gamma   90.00
#
_symmetry.space_group_name_H-M   'P 1'
#
loop_
_entity.id
_entity.type
_entity.pdbx_description
1 polymer ?
#
loop_
_entity_poly.entity_id
_entity_poly.type
_entity_poly.pdbx_seq_one_letter_code
_entity_poly.pdbx_strand_id
1 'polypeptide(L)'
;MPLTESRSEPKTPANMPSLRQLEFEFRSTNLLFVGPPGVSPGELINESAGKMPPGHTAETAVLLKIARELLRSLGAKRIATELRVEWNSRLKTAAGRADYRQKLISLNPRLVEHPAEIDRTLRHELAHILAQFRSGRRRISPHGSEWQQACRDLGIAGEKRCHTLPFPTKSYAPRFIYRCPNCRRDFPRVRKIKRTVACLACCRAHNGGEFDVRFRLKLLTV
;
A
#
# COMPACT_ATOMS: atom_id res chain seq x y z
N MET A 1 2.85 -30.37 -43.97
CA MET A 1 1.60 -29.88 -43.38
C MET A 1 1.93 -29.35 -41.97
N PRO A 2 1.89 -28.03 -41.77
CA PRO A 2 2.13 -27.48 -40.41
C PRO A 2 0.80 -27.42 -39.63
N LEU A 3 0.86 -27.92 -38.39
CA LEU A 3 -0.23 -27.85 -37.42
C LEU A 3 -0.35 -26.42 -36.87
N THR A 4 -1.49 -25.79 -37.11
CA THR A 4 -1.83 -24.48 -36.54
C THR A 4 -2.34 -24.66 -35.14
N GLU A 5 -1.53 -24.33 -34.15
CA GLU A 5 -1.98 -24.15 -32.74
C GLU A 5 -2.80 -22.86 -32.62
N SER A 6 -4.09 -23.00 -32.38
CA SER A 6 -4.98 -21.90 -32.06
C SER A 6 -4.73 -21.47 -30.59
N ARG A 7 -4.06 -20.33 -30.42
CA ARG A 7 -4.02 -19.63 -29.13
C ARG A 7 -5.41 -19.11 -28.78
N SER A 8 -6.02 -19.67 -27.78
CA SER A 8 -7.24 -19.14 -27.17
C SER A 8 -6.91 -17.86 -26.39
N GLU A 9 -7.44 -16.73 -26.83
CA GLU A 9 -7.40 -15.47 -26.09
C GLU A 9 -8.15 -15.60 -24.77
N PRO A 10 -7.63 -15.01 -23.66
CA PRO A 10 -8.33 -15.00 -22.39
C PRO A 10 -9.57 -14.11 -22.49
N LYS A 11 -10.74 -14.71 -22.33
CA LYS A 11 -12.03 -14.00 -22.25
C LYS A 11 -12.01 -13.05 -21.06
N THR A 12 -12.07 -11.75 -21.34
CA THR A 12 -12.33 -10.71 -20.35
C THR A 12 -13.68 -10.98 -19.69
N PRO A 13 -13.82 -11.04 -18.36
CA PRO A 13 -15.12 -11.23 -17.75
C PRO A 13 -15.97 -9.99 -17.98
N ALA A 14 -17.02 -10.16 -18.79
CA ALA A 14 -18.08 -9.18 -18.98
C ALA A 14 -18.81 -8.99 -17.65
N ASN A 15 -18.80 -7.76 -17.13
CA ASN A 15 -19.54 -7.27 -15.96
C ASN A 15 -18.68 -6.97 -14.72
N MET A 16 -17.65 -6.13 -14.89
CA MET A 16 -17.12 -5.39 -13.74
C MET A 16 -17.97 -4.14 -13.50
N PRO A 17 -18.41 -3.87 -12.28
CA PRO A 17 -19.10 -2.61 -11.99
C PRO A 17 -18.17 -1.42 -12.34
N SER A 18 -18.69 -0.47 -13.13
CA SER A 18 -17.91 0.67 -13.55
C SER A 18 -17.60 1.57 -12.34
N LEU A 19 -16.45 2.25 -12.37
CA LEU A 19 -16.07 3.24 -11.35
C LEU A 19 -17.18 4.28 -11.07
N ARG A 20 -17.98 4.64 -12.09
CA ARG A 20 -19.13 5.55 -11.94
C ARG A 20 -20.27 4.99 -11.11
N GLN A 21 -20.51 3.67 -11.14
CA GLN A 21 -21.51 3.02 -10.27
C GLN A 21 -21.05 2.99 -8.81
N LEU A 22 -19.77 2.75 -8.57
CA LEU A 22 -19.19 2.75 -7.23
C LEU A 22 -19.14 4.17 -6.62
N GLU A 23 -18.85 5.20 -7.42
CA GLU A 23 -18.93 6.60 -7.00
C GLU A 23 -20.35 7.03 -6.64
N PHE A 24 -21.36 6.50 -7.35
CA PHE A 24 -22.76 6.82 -7.08
C PHE A 24 -23.23 6.20 -5.76
N GLU A 25 -22.91 4.93 -5.48
CA GLU A 25 -23.23 4.30 -4.19
C GLU A 25 -22.49 4.98 -3.02
N PHE A 26 -21.24 5.41 -3.23
CA PHE A 26 -20.46 6.10 -2.22
C PHE A 26 -20.97 7.51 -1.91
N ARG A 27 -21.42 8.25 -2.92
CA ARG A 27 -22.04 9.59 -2.76
C ARG A 27 -23.41 9.51 -2.10
N SER A 28 -24.18 8.47 -2.35
CA SER A 28 -25.51 8.29 -1.74
C SER A 28 -25.45 8.01 -0.24
N THR A 29 -24.38 7.39 0.26
CA THR A 29 -24.17 7.17 1.71
C THR A 29 -23.63 8.40 2.44
N ASN A 30 -22.98 9.34 1.76
CA ASN A 30 -22.43 10.57 2.36
C ASN A 30 -23.47 11.71 2.53
N LEU A 31 -24.71 11.58 2.05
CA LEU A 31 -25.73 12.64 2.05
C LEU A 31 -26.49 12.81 3.37
N LEU A 32 -26.16 12.10 4.44
CA LEU A 32 -26.88 12.18 5.73
C LEU A 32 -26.02 12.59 6.93
N PHE A 33 -24.90 13.27 6.74
CA PHE A 33 -24.17 13.87 7.87
C PHE A 33 -24.26 15.40 7.86
N VAL A 34 -25.42 15.90 8.26
CA VAL A 34 -25.55 17.29 8.76
C VAL A 34 -25.28 17.21 10.26
N GLY A 35 -24.07 17.55 10.66
CA GLY A 35 -23.73 17.73 12.08
C GLY A 35 -24.52 18.88 12.70
N PRO A 36 -24.73 18.91 14.03
CA PRO A 36 -25.45 19.96 14.70
C PRO A 36 -24.75 21.31 14.47
N PRO A 37 -25.48 22.40 14.29
CA PRO A 37 -24.91 23.72 14.04
C PRO A 37 -24.20 24.22 15.32
N GLY A 38 -22.90 24.53 15.20
CA GLY A 38 -22.19 25.24 16.25
C GLY A 38 -20.82 24.67 16.69
N VAL A 39 -20.30 23.61 16.06
CA VAL A 39 -18.98 23.08 16.43
C VAL A 39 -17.97 23.33 15.31
N SER A 40 -16.94 24.13 15.60
CA SER A 40 -15.84 24.39 14.68
C SER A 40 -14.99 23.11 14.46
N PRO A 41 -14.45 22.88 13.23
CA PRO A 41 -13.72 21.66 12.87
C PRO A 41 -12.40 21.39 13.63
N GLY A 42 -11.98 22.30 14.51
CA GLY A 42 -10.70 22.25 15.21
C GLY A 42 -10.71 21.62 16.61
N GLU A 43 -11.88 21.35 17.20
CA GLU A 43 -11.96 20.98 18.63
C GLU A 43 -12.21 19.49 18.92
N LEU A 44 -12.29 18.64 17.89
CA LEU A 44 -12.57 17.20 18.06
C LEU A 44 -11.35 16.28 17.94
N ILE A 45 -10.15 16.79 18.07
CA ILE A 45 -8.93 15.97 18.07
C ILE A 45 -8.20 16.05 19.41
N ASN A 46 -8.89 15.60 20.46
CA ASN A 46 -8.14 15.06 21.59
C ASN A 46 -8.97 13.99 22.33
N GLU A 47 -8.23 12.88 22.66
CA GLU A 47 -8.56 11.81 23.58
C GLU A 47 -9.62 10.77 23.16
N SER A 48 -9.13 9.67 22.66
CA SER A 48 -9.20 8.30 23.18
C SER A 48 -8.83 7.29 22.08
N ALA A 49 -7.70 6.63 22.27
CA ALA A 49 -7.33 5.46 21.50
C ALA A 49 -8.40 4.37 21.68
N GLY A 50 -9.17 4.06 20.64
CA GLY A 50 -9.83 2.78 20.63
C GLY A 50 -11.26 2.64 20.11
N LYS A 51 -12.04 3.68 19.86
CA LYS A 51 -13.40 3.48 19.34
C LYS A 51 -13.66 4.36 18.13
N MET A 52 -13.79 3.71 16.96
CA MET A 52 -14.19 4.37 15.73
C MET A 52 -15.61 4.96 15.84
N PRO A 53 -15.90 6.12 15.23
CA PRO A 53 -17.27 6.66 15.16
C PRO A 53 -18.22 5.69 14.48
N PRO A 54 -19.51 5.63 14.87
CA PRO A 54 -20.48 4.63 14.36
C PRO A 54 -20.79 4.71 12.85
N GLY A 55 -20.39 5.76 12.15
CA GLY A 55 -20.59 5.90 10.70
C GLY A 55 -19.72 4.98 9.82
N HIS A 56 -18.57 4.53 10.29
CA HIS A 56 -17.65 3.71 9.48
C HIS A 56 -18.01 2.23 9.35
N THR A 57 -19.00 1.74 10.08
CA THR A 57 -19.43 0.34 9.98
C THR A 57 -20.15 0.05 8.66
N ALA A 58 -21.01 0.95 8.20
CA ALA A 58 -21.71 0.81 6.92
C ALA A 58 -20.72 0.90 5.74
N GLU A 59 -19.79 1.85 5.77
CA GLU A 59 -18.72 1.98 4.77
C GLU A 59 -17.83 0.72 4.72
N THR A 60 -17.46 0.18 5.88
CA THR A 60 -16.67 -1.06 5.95
C THR A 60 -17.41 -2.24 5.32
N ALA A 61 -18.72 -2.35 5.52
CA ALA A 61 -19.54 -3.40 4.93
C ALA A 61 -19.58 -3.30 3.39
N VAL A 62 -19.71 -2.08 2.86
CA VAL A 62 -19.67 -1.82 1.40
C VAL A 62 -18.29 -2.19 0.82
N LEU A 63 -17.20 -1.73 1.44
CA LEU A 63 -15.84 -2.06 1.00
C LEU A 63 -15.57 -3.56 1.05
N LEU A 64 -16.04 -4.25 2.08
CA LEU A 64 -15.94 -5.70 2.21
C LEU A 64 -16.73 -6.42 1.11
N LYS A 65 -17.94 -5.96 0.79
CA LYS A 65 -18.75 -6.51 -0.28
C LYS A 65 -18.02 -6.41 -1.62
N ILE A 66 -17.52 -5.22 -1.97
CA ILE A 66 -16.74 -4.97 -3.19
C ILE A 66 -15.52 -5.89 -3.27
N ALA A 67 -14.71 -5.94 -2.20
CA ALA A 67 -13.52 -6.76 -2.15
C ALA A 67 -13.82 -8.26 -2.34
N ARG A 68 -14.90 -8.75 -1.73
CA ARG A 68 -15.35 -10.14 -1.86
C ARG A 68 -15.83 -10.46 -3.27
N GLU A 69 -16.58 -9.57 -3.91
CA GLU A 69 -17.04 -9.72 -5.28
C GLU A 69 -15.88 -9.77 -6.27
N LEU A 70 -14.89 -8.87 -6.13
CA LEU A 70 -13.67 -8.88 -6.92
C LEU A 70 -12.89 -10.20 -6.77
N LEU A 71 -12.73 -10.71 -5.55
CA LEU A 71 -12.06 -11.99 -5.34
C LEU A 71 -12.83 -13.17 -5.95
N ARG A 72 -14.17 -13.17 -5.86
CA ARG A 72 -15.00 -14.22 -6.45
C ARG A 72 -14.91 -14.23 -7.96
N SER A 73 -14.94 -13.06 -8.61
CA SER A 73 -14.81 -12.94 -10.07
C SER A 73 -13.44 -13.43 -10.58
N LEU A 74 -12.40 -13.31 -9.75
CA LEU A 74 -11.03 -13.77 -10.04
C LEU A 74 -10.73 -15.20 -9.56
N GLY A 75 -11.77 -15.98 -9.22
CA GLY A 75 -11.65 -17.39 -8.84
C GLY A 75 -11.16 -17.64 -7.41
N ALA A 76 -10.96 -16.59 -6.60
CA ALA A 76 -10.46 -16.69 -5.23
C ALA A 76 -11.59 -16.83 -4.19
N LYS A 77 -12.61 -17.67 -4.47
CA LYS A 77 -13.84 -17.83 -3.66
C LYS A 77 -13.54 -18.13 -2.19
N ARG A 78 -12.60 -19.01 -1.90
CA ARG A 78 -12.22 -19.39 -0.54
C ARG A 78 -11.77 -18.19 0.28
N ILE A 79 -10.86 -17.37 -0.27
CA ILE A 79 -10.40 -16.16 0.43
C ILE A 79 -11.49 -15.11 0.55
N ALA A 80 -12.36 -15.00 -0.45
CA ALA A 80 -13.47 -14.06 -0.39
C ALA A 80 -14.37 -14.28 0.83
N THR A 81 -14.59 -15.52 1.26
CA THR A 81 -15.40 -15.81 2.45
C THR A 81 -14.72 -15.44 3.76
N GLU A 82 -13.40 -15.61 3.84
CA GLU A 82 -12.60 -15.35 5.04
C GLU A 82 -12.16 -13.89 5.17
N LEU A 83 -12.24 -13.12 4.07
CA LEU A 83 -11.73 -11.75 4.01
C LEU A 83 -12.44 -10.83 5.01
N ARG A 84 -11.66 -10.02 5.70
CA ARG A 84 -12.11 -8.91 6.56
C ARG A 84 -11.50 -7.60 6.10
N VAL A 85 -12.24 -6.52 6.28
CA VAL A 85 -11.78 -5.15 6.05
C VAL A 85 -12.04 -4.36 7.32
N GLU A 86 -11.11 -3.50 7.71
CA GLU A 86 -11.25 -2.62 8.87
C GLU A 86 -10.61 -1.24 8.61
N TRP A 87 -11.07 -0.24 9.31
CA TRP A 87 -10.35 1.02 9.47
C TRP A 87 -9.41 0.91 10.68
N ASN A 88 -8.14 1.32 10.51
CA ASN A 88 -7.12 1.15 11.55
C ASN A 88 -6.39 2.46 11.82
N SER A 89 -6.75 3.13 12.91
CA SER A 89 -6.17 4.41 13.35
C SER A 89 -4.69 4.32 13.76
N ARG A 90 -4.16 3.10 13.92
CA ARG A 90 -2.72 2.88 14.17
C ARG A 90 -1.87 3.07 12.93
N LEU A 91 -2.47 3.02 11.72
CA LEU A 91 -1.79 3.39 10.48
C LEU A 91 -1.55 4.90 10.47
N LYS A 92 -0.29 5.33 10.53
CA LYS A 92 0.06 6.75 10.57
C LYS A 92 0.50 7.28 9.20
N THR A 93 1.29 6.50 8.48
CA THR A 93 1.92 6.90 7.21
C THR A 93 1.53 6.02 6.03
N ALA A 94 1.01 4.82 6.27
CA ALA A 94 0.52 3.92 5.23
C ALA A 94 -0.95 4.19 4.95
N ALA A 95 -1.36 4.15 3.69
CA ALA A 95 -2.77 4.27 3.28
C ALA A 95 -3.55 2.99 3.63
N GLY A 96 -2.94 1.84 3.43
CA GLY A 96 -3.50 0.54 3.77
C GLY A 96 -2.44 -0.45 4.21
N ARG A 97 -2.89 -1.62 4.61
CA ARG A 97 -2.05 -2.78 4.93
C ARG A 97 -2.82 -4.07 4.70
N ALA A 98 -2.24 -5.01 3.99
CA ALA A 98 -2.74 -6.36 3.82
C ALA A 98 -2.03 -7.34 4.76
N ASP A 99 -2.79 -8.18 5.45
CA ASP A 99 -2.29 -9.35 6.17
C ASP A 99 -2.92 -10.62 5.59
N TYR A 100 -2.15 -11.34 4.78
CA TYR A 100 -2.62 -12.58 4.14
C TYR A 100 -2.96 -13.68 5.15
N ARG A 101 -2.21 -13.79 6.25
CA ARG A 101 -2.43 -14.83 7.26
C ARG A 101 -3.76 -14.65 7.96
N GLN A 102 -4.08 -13.40 8.31
CA GLN A 102 -5.34 -13.04 8.97
C GLN A 102 -6.48 -12.80 7.99
N LYS A 103 -6.23 -12.82 6.67
CA LYS A 103 -7.20 -12.42 5.64
C LYS A 103 -7.80 -11.04 5.92
N LEU A 104 -6.94 -10.11 6.32
CA LEU A 104 -7.35 -8.79 6.80
C LEU A 104 -6.73 -7.70 5.95
N ILE A 105 -7.56 -6.75 5.53
CA ILE A 105 -7.15 -5.47 4.96
C ILE A 105 -7.47 -4.39 5.97
N SER A 106 -6.45 -3.65 6.40
CA SER A 106 -6.60 -2.47 7.25
C SER A 106 -6.43 -1.21 6.42
N LEU A 107 -7.37 -0.28 6.47
CA LEU A 107 -7.35 1.00 5.79
C LEU A 107 -7.11 2.14 6.78
N ASN A 108 -6.38 3.17 6.35
CA ASN A 108 -6.14 4.34 7.18
C ASN A 108 -7.39 5.23 7.19
N PRO A 109 -7.94 5.62 8.36
CA PRO A 109 -9.12 6.49 8.45
C PRO A 109 -8.95 7.83 7.72
N ARG A 110 -7.73 8.34 7.57
CA ARG A 110 -7.46 9.57 6.80
C ARG A 110 -7.81 9.47 5.31
N LEU A 111 -8.03 8.27 4.79
CA LEU A 111 -8.54 8.10 3.43
C LEU A 111 -9.93 8.70 3.23
N VAL A 112 -10.70 8.89 4.30
CA VAL A 112 -12.01 9.56 4.24
C VAL A 112 -11.87 11.01 3.71
N GLU A 113 -10.73 11.66 3.95
CA GLU A 113 -10.37 12.97 3.40
C GLU A 113 -10.05 12.90 1.89
N HIS A 114 -9.85 11.68 1.35
CA HIS A 114 -9.47 11.39 -0.04
C HIS A 114 -10.33 10.27 -0.63
N PRO A 115 -11.66 10.46 -0.81
CA PRO A 115 -12.58 9.38 -1.18
C PRO A 115 -12.21 8.66 -2.48
N ALA A 116 -11.65 9.38 -3.46
CA ALA A 116 -11.20 8.80 -4.73
C ALA A 116 -10.06 7.77 -4.58
N GLU A 117 -9.32 7.83 -3.48
CA GLU A 117 -8.19 6.93 -3.22
C GLU A 117 -8.58 5.70 -2.38
N ILE A 118 -9.80 5.64 -1.84
CA ILE A 118 -10.26 4.52 -1.01
C ILE A 118 -10.33 3.23 -1.82
N ASP A 119 -11.03 3.25 -2.97
CA ASP A 119 -11.16 2.08 -3.84
C ASP A 119 -9.79 1.63 -4.39
N ARG A 120 -8.96 2.58 -4.82
CA ARG A 120 -7.61 2.30 -5.29
C ARG A 120 -6.75 1.65 -4.21
N THR A 121 -6.77 2.18 -2.98
CA THR A 121 -6.05 1.59 -1.85
C THR A 121 -6.58 0.20 -1.50
N LEU A 122 -7.91 0.02 -1.49
CA LEU A 122 -8.52 -1.29 -1.27
C LEU A 122 -8.03 -2.32 -2.29
N ARG A 123 -8.02 -1.98 -3.58
CA ARG A 123 -7.53 -2.87 -4.66
C ARG A 123 -6.04 -3.12 -4.54
N HIS A 124 -5.23 -2.13 -4.16
CA HIS A 124 -3.80 -2.30 -3.88
C HIS A 124 -3.56 -3.37 -2.82
N GLU A 125 -4.26 -3.26 -1.69
CA GLU A 125 -4.12 -4.23 -0.59
C GLU A 125 -4.72 -5.60 -0.98
N LEU A 126 -5.80 -5.60 -1.75
CA LEU A 126 -6.40 -6.82 -2.27
C LEU A 126 -5.46 -7.56 -3.23
N ALA A 127 -4.65 -6.81 -4.02
CA ALA A 127 -3.64 -7.40 -4.90
C ALA A 127 -2.57 -8.18 -4.11
N HIS A 128 -2.17 -7.71 -2.91
CA HIS A 128 -1.28 -8.47 -2.04
C HIS A 128 -1.89 -9.80 -1.58
N ILE A 129 -3.18 -9.77 -1.19
CA ILE A 129 -3.92 -10.97 -0.78
C ILE A 129 -4.04 -11.96 -1.95
N LEU A 130 -4.44 -11.48 -3.13
CA LEU A 130 -4.64 -12.29 -4.32
C LEU A 130 -3.33 -12.90 -4.84
N ALA A 131 -2.26 -12.11 -4.89
CA ALA A 131 -0.94 -12.57 -5.32
C ALA A 131 -0.41 -13.70 -4.41
N GLN A 132 -0.52 -13.53 -3.10
CA GLN A 132 -0.08 -14.57 -2.16
C GLN A 132 -0.97 -15.81 -2.24
N PHE A 133 -2.29 -15.66 -2.43
CA PHE A 133 -3.21 -16.78 -2.63
C PHE A 133 -2.83 -17.63 -3.84
N ARG A 134 -2.57 -17.00 -4.97
CA ARG A 134 -2.17 -17.68 -6.21
C ARG A 134 -0.81 -18.36 -6.08
N SER A 135 0.07 -17.77 -5.30
CA SER A 135 1.42 -18.30 -5.05
C SER A 135 1.48 -19.39 -3.97
N GLY A 136 0.40 -19.61 -3.24
CA GLY A 136 0.31 -20.60 -2.18
C GLY A 136 1.31 -20.34 -1.05
N ARG A 137 2.15 -21.32 -0.75
CA ARG A 137 3.18 -21.23 0.32
C ARG A 137 4.47 -20.57 -0.14
N ARG A 138 4.63 -20.32 -1.44
CA ARG A 138 5.85 -19.71 -1.98
C ARG A 138 6.00 -18.28 -1.45
N ARG A 139 7.21 -17.94 -1.05
CA ARG A 139 7.55 -16.55 -0.69
C ARG A 139 7.67 -15.73 -1.96
N ILE A 140 6.91 -14.66 -2.07
CA ILE A 140 6.92 -13.71 -3.18
C ILE A 140 7.42 -12.34 -2.74
N SER A 141 7.91 -11.56 -3.68
CA SER A 141 8.25 -10.16 -3.42
C SER A 141 6.97 -9.33 -3.25
N PRO A 142 6.88 -8.46 -2.24
CA PRO A 142 5.66 -7.69 -1.97
C PRO A 142 5.08 -6.95 -3.18
N HIS A 143 5.92 -6.40 -4.04
CA HIS A 143 5.50 -5.68 -5.25
C HIS A 143 6.18 -6.28 -6.50
N GLY A 144 6.35 -7.61 -6.51
CA GLY A 144 6.92 -8.36 -7.62
C GLY A 144 5.92 -8.59 -8.76
N SER A 145 6.30 -9.47 -9.70
CA SER A 145 5.51 -9.82 -10.89
C SER A 145 4.13 -10.36 -10.54
N GLU A 146 4.01 -11.15 -9.48
CA GLU A 146 2.76 -11.73 -9.01
C GLU A 146 1.78 -10.64 -8.52
N TRP A 147 2.29 -9.67 -7.77
CA TRP A 147 1.50 -8.53 -7.33
C TRP A 147 1.10 -7.62 -8.51
N GLN A 148 2.01 -7.35 -9.43
CA GLN A 148 1.71 -6.57 -10.64
C GLN A 148 0.64 -7.24 -11.50
N GLN A 149 0.67 -8.58 -11.63
CA GLN A 149 -0.38 -9.32 -12.31
C GLN A 149 -1.72 -9.18 -11.58
N ALA A 150 -1.73 -9.33 -10.26
CA ALA A 150 -2.94 -9.13 -9.47
C ALA A 150 -3.51 -7.70 -9.60
N CYS A 151 -2.64 -6.68 -9.68
CA CYS A 151 -3.06 -5.30 -9.94
C CYS A 151 -3.74 -5.15 -11.30
N ARG A 152 -3.20 -5.78 -12.36
CA ARG A 152 -3.84 -5.77 -13.69
C ARG A 152 -5.23 -6.39 -13.64
N ASP A 153 -5.35 -7.56 -13.01
CA ASP A 153 -6.61 -8.29 -12.89
C ASP A 153 -7.66 -7.55 -12.05
N LEU A 154 -7.21 -6.73 -11.11
CA LEU A 154 -8.06 -5.87 -10.28
C LEU A 154 -8.35 -4.50 -10.91
N GLY A 155 -7.91 -4.24 -12.15
CA GLY A 155 -8.20 -3.01 -12.87
C GLY A 155 -7.35 -1.80 -12.45
N ILE A 156 -6.23 -2.01 -11.75
CA ILE A 156 -5.26 -0.97 -11.35
C ILE A 156 -3.89 -1.23 -11.97
N ALA A 157 -3.85 -1.49 -13.27
CA ALA A 157 -2.60 -1.67 -14.00
C ALA A 157 -1.67 -0.46 -13.84
N GLY A 158 -0.36 -0.71 -13.68
CA GLY A 158 0.63 0.36 -13.47
C GLY A 158 0.62 0.97 -12.06
N GLU A 159 -0.03 0.30 -11.10
CA GLU A 159 -0.08 0.76 -9.71
C GLU A 159 1.33 0.95 -9.11
N LYS A 160 1.51 2.07 -8.39
CA LYS A 160 2.78 2.40 -7.74
C LYS A 160 2.90 1.66 -6.40
N ARG A 161 4.15 1.40 -5.98
CA ARG A 161 4.43 0.74 -4.69
C ARG A 161 4.02 1.58 -3.48
N CYS A 162 4.03 2.91 -3.63
CA CYS A 162 3.75 3.86 -2.56
C CYS A 162 2.71 4.88 -3.04
N HIS A 163 1.81 5.25 -2.15
CA HIS A 163 0.88 6.34 -2.38
C HIS A 163 1.59 7.71 -2.30
N THR A 164 0.98 8.72 -2.90
CA THR A 164 1.44 10.13 -2.85
C THR A 164 0.56 10.99 -1.94
N LEU A 165 -0.29 10.35 -1.11
CA LEU A 165 -1.19 11.05 -0.20
C LEU A 165 -0.40 11.86 0.84
N PRO A 166 -0.89 13.05 1.23
CA PRO A 166 -0.23 13.97 2.15
C PRO A 166 -0.34 13.50 3.62
N PHE A 167 -0.08 12.22 3.87
CA PHE A 167 -0.07 11.71 5.23
C PHE A 167 1.18 12.18 5.96
N PRO A 168 1.08 12.43 7.28
CA PRO A 168 2.20 12.93 8.05
C PRO A 168 3.34 11.90 8.04
N THR A 169 4.49 12.32 7.56
CA THR A 169 5.71 11.51 7.64
C THR A 169 6.42 11.79 8.95
N LYS A 170 6.83 10.75 9.66
CA LYS A 170 7.72 10.93 10.81
C LYS A 170 9.10 11.31 10.30
N SER A 171 9.49 12.57 10.46
CA SER A 171 10.88 12.97 10.31
C SER A 171 11.62 12.65 11.61
N TYR A 172 12.70 11.91 11.51
CA TYR A 172 13.59 11.66 12.63
C TYR A 172 14.89 12.42 12.40
N ALA A 173 15.31 13.18 13.39
CA ALA A 173 16.63 13.78 13.34
C ALA A 173 17.70 12.70 13.19
N PRO A 174 18.70 12.89 12.32
CA PRO A 174 19.80 11.94 12.18
C PRO A 174 20.59 11.88 13.49
N ARG A 175 20.84 10.66 13.97
CA ARG A 175 21.64 10.41 15.18
C ARG A 175 23.08 10.05 14.85
N PHE A 176 23.35 9.70 13.61
CA PHE A 176 24.66 9.25 13.15
C PHE A 176 24.99 9.96 11.85
N ILE A 177 26.20 10.45 11.75
CA ILE A 177 26.73 11.03 10.51
C ILE A 177 27.89 10.15 10.06
N TYR A 178 27.81 9.63 8.87
CA TYR A 178 28.90 8.89 8.23
C TYR A 178 29.50 9.74 7.15
N ARG A 179 30.82 9.69 7.00
CA ARG A 179 31.56 10.43 5.97
C ARG A 179 32.33 9.51 5.04
N CYS A 180 32.28 9.80 3.75
CA CYS A 180 33.17 9.15 2.80
C CYS A 180 34.61 9.72 2.94
N PRO A 181 35.63 8.87 3.10
CA PRO A 181 37.01 9.37 3.24
C PRO A 181 37.54 10.02 1.97
N ASN A 182 37.02 9.64 0.80
CA ASN A 182 37.45 10.18 -0.49
C ASN A 182 36.76 11.51 -0.84
N CYS A 183 35.44 11.48 -1.09
CA CYS A 183 34.72 12.69 -1.52
C CYS A 183 34.20 13.55 -0.37
N ARG A 184 34.44 13.19 0.87
CA ARG A 184 34.06 13.87 2.11
C ARG A 184 32.55 14.17 2.26
N ARG A 185 31.70 13.58 1.41
CA ARG A 185 30.26 13.72 1.51
C ARG A 185 29.75 13.07 2.79
N ASP A 186 28.83 13.76 3.47
CA ASP A 186 28.17 13.29 4.68
C ASP A 186 26.89 12.52 4.35
N PHE A 187 26.66 11.47 5.11
CA PHE A 187 25.50 10.58 5.00
C PHE A 187 24.79 10.50 6.36
N PRO A 188 23.85 11.41 6.63
CA PRO A 188 23.08 11.39 7.88
C PRO A 188 22.20 10.12 7.94
N ARG A 189 22.14 9.49 9.13
CA ARG A 189 21.36 8.27 9.40
C ARG A 189 20.67 8.36 10.73
N VAL A 190 19.42 7.89 10.78
CA VAL A 190 18.65 7.77 12.02
C VAL A 190 19.10 6.56 12.83
N ARG A 191 19.58 5.51 12.17
CA ARG A 191 20.05 4.27 12.78
C ARG A 191 21.49 3.98 12.40
N LYS A 192 22.22 3.35 13.32
CA LYS A 192 23.60 2.89 13.07
C LYS A 192 23.62 1.88 11.93
N ILE A 193 24.56 2.05 11.00
CA ILE A 193 24.78 1.11 9.89
C ILE A 193 25.32 -0.20 10.48
N LYS A 194 24.61 -1.31 10.26
CA LYS A 194 24.99 -2.64 10.75
C LYS A 194 25.90 -3.41 9.79
N ARG A 195 25.87 -3.06 8.48
CA ARG A 195 26.67 -3.70 7.44
C ARG A 195 27.71 -2.74 6.92
N THR A 196 28.81 -3.26 6.39
CA THR A 196 29.82 -2.42 5.71
C THR A 196 29.20 -1.79 4.45
N VAL A 197 29.26 -0.46 4.35
CA VAL A 197 28.70 0.33 3.24
C VAL A 197 29.77 1.27 2.72
N ALA A 198 29.91 1.40 1.40
CA ALA A 198 30.78 2.34 0.74
C ALA A 198 30.00 3.46 0.03
N CYS A 199 30.68 4.53 -0.30
CA CYS A 199 30.13 5.64 -1.07
C CYS A 199 29.89 5.21 -2.52
N LEU A 200 28.62 5.05 -2.91
CA LEU A 200 28.25 4.60 -4.25
C LEU A 200 28.80 5.50 -5.36
N ALA A 201 28.82 6.83 -5.15
CA ALA A 201 29.37 7.75 -6.14
C ALA A 201 30.86 7.52 -6.40
N CYS A 202 31.65 7.31 -5.33
CA CYS A 202 33.07 7.00 -5.47
C CYS A 202 33.29 5.60 -6.04
N CYS A 203 32.50 4.61 -5.64
CA CYS A 203 32.56 3.27 -6.22
C CYS A 203 32.25 3.30 -7.72
N ARG A 204 31.25 4.05 -8.16
CA ARG A 204 30.95 4.21 -9.59
C ARG A 204 32.08 4.91 -10.36
N ALA A 205 32.67 5.93 -9.78
CA ALA A 205 33.71 6.70 -10.43
C ALA A 205 35.06 5.94 -10.55
N HIS A 206 35.34 5.00 -9.61
CA HIS A 206 36.69 4.42 -9.50
C HIS A 206 36.72 2.89 -9.51
N ASN A 207 35.55 2.21 -9.44
CA ASN A 207 35.47 0.75 -9.38
C ASN A 207 34.20 0.18 -10.02
N GLY A 208 33.73 0.79 -11.11
CA GLY A 208 32.57 0.27 -11.86
C GLY A 208 31.25 0.16 -11.08
N GLY A 209 31.18 0.72 -9.85
CA GLY A 209 30.01 0.65 -8.98
C GLY A 209 30.04 -0.49 -7.96
N GLU A 210 31.05 -1.36 -8.03
CA GLU A 210 31.24 -2.42 -7.03
C GLU A 210 31.78 -1.87 -5.71
N PHE A 211 31.57 -2.64 -4.63
CA PHE A 211 32.03 -2.24 -3.31
C PHE A 211 33.57 -2.11 -3.28
N ASP A 212 34.05 -0.98 -2.76
CA ASP A 212 35.49 -0.72 -2.57
C ASP A 212 35.73 -0.23 -1.14
N VAL A 213 36.63 -0.90 -0.44
CA VAL A 213 36.98 -0.60 0.95
C VAL A 213 37.58 0.81 1.13
N ARG A 214 38.24 1.37 0.11
CA ARG A 214 38.77 2.72 0.12
C ARG A 214 37.69 3.78 0.33
N PHE A 215 36.48 3.50 -0.11
CA PHE A 215 35.30 4.39 -0.03
C PHE A 215 34.34 4.00 1.07
N ARG A 216 34.73 3.10 1.99
CA ARG A 216 33.94 2.69 3.14
C ARG A 216 33.57 3.90 3.99
N LEU A 217 32.28 4.05 4.27
CA LEU A 217 31.76 5.13 5.11
C LEU A 217 32.27 5.00 6.55
N LYS A 218 32.84 6.07 7.09
CA LYS A 218 33.32 6.15 8.47
C LYS A 218 32.32 6.94 9.30
N LEU A 219 31.99 6.43 10.50
CA LEU A 219 31.16 7.15 11.47
C LEU A 219 31.97 8.34 12.00
N LEU A 220 31.37 9.53 11.93
CA LEU A 220 31.91 10.68 12.64
C LEU A 220 31.44 10.59 14.10
N THR A 221 32.37 10.48 15.00
CA THR A 221 32.14 10.67 16.45
C THR A 221 31.97 12.17 16.67
N VAL A 222 30.82 12.59 17.14
CA VAL A 222 30.58 13.96 17.64
C VAL A 222 31.02 14.02 19.06
#